data_b8928ebf891f99f91acca4138ef107de
#
_entry.id   b8928ebf891f99f91acca4138ef107de
#
_cell.length_a   1.000
_cell.length_b   1.000
_cell.length_c   1.000
_cell.angle_alpha   90.00
_cell.angle_beta   90.00
_cell.angle_gamma   90.00
#
_symmetry.space_group_name_H-M   'P 1'
#
loop_
_entity.id
_entity.type
_entity.pdbx_description
1 polymer ?
#
loop_
_entity_poly.entity_id
_entity_poly.type
_entity_poly.pdbx_seq_one_letter_code
_entity_poly.pdbx_strand_id
1 'polypeptide(L)'
;MFYKKVSLVTGGFDPIHSGHISYFSRAKDFSDFLVVGINTEEWLTRKKGQYFQSWKERAEIIRHLRMVDAVITVPDDDKGSACGAIEKCLEIADEVIFCNGGDRGKGNTPELDRFKKNDRVKFEWGIGGEDKMNSSSWILHGYFERQKKLLGI
;
A
#
# COMPACT_ATOMS: atom_id res chain seq x y z
N MET A 1 -21.27 -4.10 12.25
CA MET A 1 -20.37 -3.59 11.20
C MET A 1 -20.81 -4.10 9.84
N PHE A 2 -20.51 -3.37 8.79
CA PHE A 2 -20.93 -3.72 7.44
C PHE A 2 -20.26 -4.99 6.93
N TYR A 3 -19.00 -5.19 7.31
CA TYR A 3 -18.20 -6.34 6.86
C TYR A 3 -17.69 -7.12 8.06
N LYS A 4 -17.64 -8.44 7.92
CA LYS A 4 -17.04 -9.28 8.95
C LYS A 4 -15.52 -9.09 8.99
N LYS A 5 -14.92 -9.12 7.82
CA LYS A 5 -13.48 -9.09 7.68
C LYS A 5 -13.08 -8.29 6.44
N VAL A 6 -12.10 -7.41 6.61
CA VAL A 6 -11.55 -6.57 5.54
C VAL A 6 -10.05 -6.78 5.48
N SER A 7 -9.51 -6.98 4.30
CA SER A 7 -8.07 -6.92 4.06
C SER A 7 -7.68 -5.50 3.71
N LEU A 8 -6.59 -5.01 4.26
CA LEU A 8 -6.06 -3.68 3.99
C LEU A 8 -4.61 -3.79 3.50
N VAL A 9 -4.34 -3.17 2.38
CA VAL A 9 -2.97 -2.93 1.89
C VAL A 9 -2.76 -1.43 1.78
N THR A 10 -1.54 -0.96 2.05
CA THR A 10 -1.21 0.47 1.96
C THR A 10 0.11 0.67 1.24
N GLY A 11 0.26 1.81 0.61
CA GLY A 11 1.49 2.19 -0.06
C GLY A 11 1.35 3.41 -0.95
N GLY A 12 2.47 3.79 -1.57
CA GLY A 12 2.50 4.88 -2.54
C GLY A 12 1.97 4.46 -3.90
N PHE A 13 2.34 3.28 -4.37
CA PHE A 13 1.92 2.74 -5.67
C PHE A 13 2.20 3.74 -6.80
N ASP A 14 3.42 4.21 -6.91
CA ASP A 14 3.79 5.35 -7.72
C ASP A 14 5.09 5.14 -8.51
N PRO A 15 5.04 4.53 -9.70
CA PRO A 15 3.86 3.99 -10.36
C PRO A 15 3.49 2.59 -9.86
N ILE A 16 2.27 2.20 -10.17
CA ILE A 16 1.83 0.82 -9.93
C ILE A 16 2.53 -0.12 -10.91
N HIS A 17 2.77 -1.35 -10.48
CA HIS A 17 3.45 -2.35 -11.31
C HIS A 17 2.97 -3.76 -10.96
N SER A 18 3.51 -4.77 -11.67
CA SER A 18 3.07 -6.17 -11.51
C SER A 18 3.26 -6.71 -10.09
N GLY A 19 4.28 -6.24 -9.37
CA GLY A 19 4.48 -6.63 -7.97
C GLY A 19 3.34 -6.21 -7.08
N HIS A 20 2.77 -5.01 -7.33
CA HIS A 20 1.59 -4.54 -6.61
C HIS A 20 0.36 -5.37 -6.94
N ILE A 21 0.19 -5.79 -8.19
CA ILE A 21 -0.92 -6.65 -8.59
C ILE A 21 -0.86 -7.98 -7.82
N SER A 22 0.32 -8.59 -7.75
CA SER A 22 0.54 -9.81 -6.98
C SER A 22 0.20 -9.61 -5.50
N TYR A 23 0.66 -8.52 -4.93
CA TYR A 23 0.40 -8.14 -3.54
C TYR A 23 -1.11 -8.01 -3.27
N PHE A 24 -1.82 -7.26 -4.12
CA PHE A 24 -3.27 -7.06 -3.97
C PHE A 24 -4.03 -8.38 -4.13
N SER A 25 -3.67 -9.18 -5.12
CA SER A 25 -4.33 -10.46 -5.37
C SER A 25 -4.20 -11.41 -4.18
N ARG A 26 -3.02 -11.47 -3.57
CA ARG A 26 -2.79 -12.30 -2.38
C ARG A 26 -3.50 -11.75 -1.15
N ALA A 27 -3.51 -10.45 -0.96
CA ALA A 27 -4.22 -9.82 0.15
C ALA A 27 -5.72 -10.09 0.09
N LYS A 28 -6.29 -10.13 -1.11
CA LYS A 28 -7.70 -10.44 -1.32
C LYS A 28 -8.08 -11.84 -0.80
N ASP A 29 -7.15 -12.78 -0.82
CA ASP A 29 -7.40 -14.15 -0.36
C ASP A 29 -7.74 -14.25 1.13
N PHE A 30 -7.39 -13.22 1.92
CA PHE A 30 -7.65 -13.22 3.36
C PHE A 30 -9.06 -12.78 3.74
N SER A 31 -9.81 -12.18 2.81
CA SER A 31 -11.15 -11.68 3.09
C SER A 31 -11.95 -11.52 1.81
N ASP A 32 -13.24 -11.23 1.95
CA ASP A 32 -14.10 -10.96 0.80
C ASP A 32 -14.04 -9.50 0.33
N PHE A 33 -13.38 -8.63 1.08
CA PHE A 33 -13.35 -7.19 0.78
C PHE A 33 -11.94 -6.64 0.95
N LEU A 34 -11.35 -6.18 -0.16
CA LEU A 34 -10.01 -5.59 -0.18
C LEU A 34 -10.10 -4.08 -0.25
N VAL A 35 -9.50 -3.43 0.73
CA VAL A 35 -9.32 -1.97 0.76
C VAL A 35 -7.85 -1.66 0.44
N VAL A 36 -7.63 -0.73 -0.47
CA VAL A 36 -6.30 -0.21 -0.79
C VAL A 36 -6.19 1.21 -0.26
N GLY A 37 -5.30 1.43 0.68
CA GLY A 37 -4.97 2.74 1.20
C GLY A 37 -3.80 3.32 0.43
N ILE A 38 -3.98 4.50 -0.15
CA ILE A 38 -2.97 5.14 -0.99
C ILE A 38 -2.40 6.35 -0.27
N ASN A 39 -1.07 6.39 -0.15
CA ASN A 39 -0.38 7.50 0.49
C ASN A 39 -0.46 8.77 -0.36
N THR A 40 -0.41 9.92 0.31
CA THR A 40 -0.53 11.24 -0.30
C THR A 40 0.74 11.66 -1.05
N GLU A 41 0.63 12.69 -1.87
CA GLU A 41 1.79 13.31 -2.52
C GLU A 41 2.80 13.81 -1.47
N GLU A 42 2.31 14.37 -0.38
CA GLU A 42 3.14 14.87 0.72
C GLU A 42 3.96 13.75 1.35
N TRP A 43 3.34 12.59 1.59
CA TRP A 43 4.01 11.41 2.11
C TRP A 43 5.11 10.95 1.15
N LEU A 44 4.79 10.86 -0.14
CA LEU A 44 5.75 10.45 -1.17
C LEU A 44 6.92 11.43 -1.27
N THR A 45 6.64 12.72 -1.21
CA THR A 45 7.67 13.76 -1.30
C THR A 45 8.62 13.68 -0.12
N ARG A 46 8.11 13.48 1.11
CA ARG A 46 8.98 13.30 2.27
C ARG A 46 9.81 12.03 2.17
N LYS A 47 9.21 10.95 1.67
CA LYS A 47 9.86 9.63 1.64
C LYS A 47 10.87 9.50 0.50
N LYS A 48 10.57 10.06 -0.66
CA LYS A 48 11.33 9.82 -1.90
C LYS A 48 11.85 11.08 -2.58
N GLY A 49 11.53 12.26 -2.04
CA GLY A 49 11.92 13.54 -2.62
C GLY A 49 10.92 14.12 -3.61
N GLN A 50 10.10 13.30 -4.22
CA GLN A 50 9.06 13.73 -5.16
C GLN A 50 8.04 12.61 -5.37
N TYR A 51 6.88 12.97 -5.93
CA TYR A 51 5.92 11.99 -6.40
C TYR A 51 5.94 11.95 -7.94
N PHE A 52 5.50 10.83 -8.53
CA PHE A 52 5.40 10.66 -9.97
C PHE A 52 4.00 10.92 -10.49
N GLN A 53 2.99 10.29 -9.87
CA GLN A 53 1.58 10.50 -10.20
C GLN A 53 0.83 11.05 -9.00
N SER A 54 -0.13 11.94 -9.27
CA SER A 54 -0.99 12.48 -8.22
C SER A 54 -1.77 11.36 -7.53
N TRP A 55 -2.25 11.63 -6.32
CA TRP A 55 -3.12 10.69 -5.62
C TRP A 55 -4.32 10.31 -6.48
N LYS A 56 -4.92 11.30 -7.11
CA LYS A 56 -6.12 11.13 -7.95
C LYS A 56 -5.86 10.14 -9.10
N GLU A 57 -4.74 10.27 -9.79
CA GLU A 57 -4.36 9.35 -10.89
C GLU A 57 -4.16 7.93 -10.37
N ARG A 58 -3.42 7.78 -9.29
CA ARG A 58 -3.17 6.47 -8.68
C ARG A 58 -4.45 5.81 -8.22
N ALA A 59 -5.32 6.58 -7.57
CA ALA A 59 -6.61 6.09 -7.07
C ALA A 59 -7.50 5.62 -8.22
N GLU A 60 -7.55 6.37 -9.31
CA GLU A 60 -8.37 6.02 -10.47
C GLU A 60 -7.93 4.69 -11.09
N ILE A 61 -6.62 4.49 -11.23
CA ILE A 61 -6.07 3.25 -11.78
C ILE A 61 -6.38 2.07 -10.84
N ILE A 62 -6.08 2.23 -9.56
CA ILE A 62 -6.21 1.15 -8.58
C ILE A 62 -7.65 0.75 -8.37
N ARG A 63 -8.57 1.72 -8.36
CA ARG A 63 -10.00 1.47 -8.21
C ARG A 63 -10.56 0.54 -9.27
N HIS A 64 -9.95 0.50 -10.45
CA HIS A 64 -10.40 -0.31 -11.59
C HIS A 64 -9.75 -1.70 -11.66
N LEU A 65 -8.87 -2.02 -10.72
CA LEU A 65 -8.30 -3.37 -10.65
C LEU A 65 -9.36 -4.33 -10.08
N ARG A 66 -9.49 -5.49 -10.73
CA ARG A 66 -10.60 -6.42 -10.42
C ARG A 66 -10.64 -6.89 -8.98
N MET A 67 -9.48 -7.01 -8.32
CA MET A 67 -9.43 -7.50 -6.94
C MET A 67 -9.70 -6.42 -5.89
N VAL A 68 -9.73 -5.16 -6.29
CA VAL A 68 -9.87 -4.03 -5.35
C VAL A 68 -11.35 -3.67 -5.18
N ASP A 69 -11.80 -3.64 -3.94
CA ASP A 69 -13.19 -3.31 -3.63
C ASP A 69 -13.38 -1.85 -3.22
N ALA A 70 -12.37 -1.26 -2.57
CA ALA A 70 -12.42 0.14 -2.18
C ALA A 70 -11.03 0.75 -2.13
N VAL A 71 -10.97 2.05 -2.38
CA VAL A 71 -9.76 2.85 -2.29
C VAL A 71 -9.98 3.95 -1.28
N ILE A 72 -9.02 4.12 -0.36
CA ILE A 72 -9.06 5.21 0.63
C ILE A 72 -7.73 5.95 0.63
N THR A 73 -7.76 7.16 1.18
CA THR A 73 -6.53 7.90 1.47
C THR A 73 -5.95 7.39 2.79
N VAL A 74 -4.66 7.15 2.83
CA VAL A 74 -3.96 6.94 4.10
C VAL A 74 -3.75 8.32 4.73
N PRO A 75 -4.39 8.64 5.87
CA PRO A 75 -4.11 9.90 6.55
C PRO A 75 -2.63 9.94 6.94
N ASP A 76 -1.98 11.02 6.58
CA ASP A 76 -0.57 11.19 6.90
C ASP A 76 -0.40 11.51 8.38
N ASP A 77 0.67 11.00 8.99
CA ASP A 77 0.99 11.26 10.39
C ASP A 77 2.49 11.50 10.57
N ASP A 78 2.90 11.84 11.78
CA ASP A 78 4.30 12.18 12.09
C ASP A 78 5.27 11.04 11.80
N LYS A 79 4.80 9.81 11.87
CA LYS A 79 5.63 8.62 11.64
C LYS A 79 5.52 8.09 10.21
N GLY A 80 4.68 8.70 9.39
CA GLY A 80 4.38 8.21 8.05
C GLY A 80 3.72 6.84 8.07
N SER A 81 2.95 6.54 9.12
CA SER A 81 2.35 5.23 9.35
C SER A 81 1.02 5.04 8.62
N ALA A 82 0.57 3.79 8.57
CA ALA A 82 -0.75 3.43 8.03
C ALA A 82 -1.82 3.32 9.13
N CYS A 83 -1.54 3.77 10.34
CA CYS A 83 -2.47 3.63 11.47
C CYS A 83 -3.83 4.25 11.19
N GLY A 84 -3.88 5.41 10.54
CA GLY A 84 -5.14 6.05 10.18
C GLY A 84 -5.98 5.24 9.20
N ALA A 85 -5.34 4.53 8.28
CA ALA A 85 -6.05 3.65 7.35
C ALA A 85 -6.64 2.43 8.07
N ILE A 86 -5.91 1.87 9.03
CA ILE A 86 -6.41 0.76 9.86
C ILE A 86 -7.64 1.23 10.65
N GLU A 87 -7.57 2.42 11.25
CA GLU A 87 -8.71 2.99 11.97
C GLU A 87 -9.95 3.16 11.10
N LYS A 88 -9.77 3.64 9.88
CA LYS A 88 -10.89 3.77 8.93
C LYS A 88 -11.54 2.42 8.63
N CYS A 89 -10.73 1.39 8.44
CA CYS A 89 -11.25 0.04 8.21
C CYS A 89 -11.97 -0.53 9.42
N LEU A 90 -11.52 -0.21 10.64
CA LEU A 90 -12.18 -0.63 11.86
C LEU A 90 -13.58 -0.03 12.02
N GLU A 91 -13.86 1.07 11.34
CA GLU A 91 -15.20 1.68 11.36
C GLU A 91 -16.21 0.90 10.54
N ILE A 92 -15.77 0.07 9.60
CA ILE A 92 -16.65 -0.65 8.68
C ILE A 92 -16.60 -2.17 8.83
N ALA A 93 -15.63 -2.70 9.58
CA ALA A 93 -15.42 -4.15 9.68
C ALA A 93 -15.19 -4.58 11.12
N ASP A 94 -15.62 -5.81 11.43
CA ASP A 94 -15.35 -6.41 12.73
C ASP A 94 -13.88 -6.77 12.91
N GLU A 95 -13.24 -7.20 11.83
CA GLU A 95 -11.82 -7.58 11.83
C GLU A 95 -11.11 -6.96 10.62
N VAL A 96 -9.93 -6.43 10.84
CA VAL A 96 -9.05 -5.88 9.80
C VAL A 96 -7.78 -6.72 9.73
N ILE A 97 -7.47 -7.22 8.54
CA ILE A 97 -6.22 -7.91 8.27
C ILE A 97 -5.31 -6.93 7.54
N PHE A 98 -4.32 -6.43 8.25
CA PHE A 98 -3.33 -5.51 7.67
C PHE A 98 -2.24 -6.33 7.00
N CYS A 99 -2.23 -6.32 5.68
CA CYS A 99 -1.33 -7.13 4.85
C CYS A 99 -0.10 -6.32 4.48
N ASN A 100 1.08 -6.83 4.84
CA ASN A 100 2.35 -6.20 4.56
C ASN A 100 3.05 -6.88 3.40
N GLY A 101 3.69 -6.08 2.54
CA GLY A 101 4.41 -6.58 1.37
C GLY A 101 5.65 -7.39 1.72
N GLY A 102 6.20 -8.08 0.73
CA GLY A 102 7.19 -9.12 0.91
C GLY A 102 8.51 -8.73 1.55
N ASP A 103 8.95 -7.49 1.35
CA ASP A 103 10.22 -7.01 1.90
C ASP A 103 10.08 -6.22 3.20
N ARG A 104 8.84 -6.06 3.70
CA ARG A 104 8.62 -5.36 4.95
C ARG A 104 8.83 -6.30 6.13
N GLY A 105 9.75 -5.95 7.01
CA GLY A 105 10.08 -6.77 8.17
C GLY A 105 8.97 -6.83 9.21
N LYS A 106 8.97 -7.93 9.98
CA LYS A 106 8.01 -8.16 11.07
C LYS A 106 8.36 -7.36 12.33
N GLY A 107 9.42 -6.54 12.27
CA GLY A 107 9.92 -5.80 13.41
C GLY A 107 9.04 -4.62 13.80
N ASN A 108 9.65 -3.70 14.52
CA ASN A 108 8.96 -2.56 15.11
C ASN A 108 8.40 -1.61 14.05
N THR A 109 7.16 -1.84 13.65
CA THR A 109 6.42 -0.88 12.83
C THR A 109 5.49 -0.09 13.72
N PRO A 110 5.20 1.18 13.39
CA PRO A 110 4.25 1.98 14.16
C PRO A 110 2.88 1.32 14.27
N GLU A 111 2.44 0.65 13.20
CA GLU A 111 1.15 -0.04 13.15
C GLU A 111 1.10 -1.19 14.14
N LEU A 112 2.16 -2.01 14.19
CA LEU A 112 2.23 -3.12 15.13
C LEU A 112 2.24 -2.62 16.57
N ASP A 113 3.04 -1.59 16.87
CA ASP A 113 3.11 -1.00 18.22
C ASP A 113 1.73 -0.53 18.68
N ARG A 114 0.98 0.11 17.79
CA ARG A 114 -0.32 0.68 18.14
C ARG A 114 -1.41 -0.38 18.29
N PHE A 115 -1.42 -1.39 17.42
CA PHE A 115 -2.56 -2.32 17.31
C PHE A 115 -2.27 -3.74 17.81
N LYS A 116 -1.06 -4.04 18.30
CA LYS A 116 -0.70 -5.39 18.72
C LYS A 116 -1.61 -5.98 19.80
N LYS A 117 -2.25 -5.14 20.61
CA LYS A 117 -3.18 -5.56 21.66
C LYS A 117 -4.65 -5.45 21.25
N ASN A 118 -4.91 -5.04 20.01
CA ASN A 118 -6.28 -4.93 19.50
C ASN A 118 -6.65 -6.22 18.80
N ASP A 119 -7.57 -6.99 19.40
CA ASP A 119 -7.99 -8.30 18.90
C ASP A 119 -8.67 -8.22 17.53
N ARG A 120 -9.11 -7.05 17.11
CA ARG A 120 -9.78 -6.84 15.83
C ARG A 120 -8.79 -6.60 14.68
N VAL A 121 -7.52 -6.41 14.97
CA VAL A 121 -6.49 -6.15 13.96
C VAL A 121 -5.53 -7.34 13.90
N LYS A 122 -5.43 -7.94 12.73
CA LYS A 122 -4.48 -9.02 12.45
C LYS A 122 -3.42 -8.53 11.48
N PHE A 123 -2.21 -9.03 11.63
CA PHE A 123 -1.06 -8.67 10.78
C PHE A 123 -0.64 -9.87 9.97
N GLU A 124 -0.51 -9.67 8.66
CA GLU A 124 0.05 -10.67 7.75
C GLU A 124 1.27 -10.08 7.06
N TRP A 125 2.30 -10.90 6.89
CA TRP A 125 3.61 -10.48 6.38
C TRP A 125 3.98 -11.28 5.14
N GLY A 126 4.87 -10.72 4.30
CA GLY A 126 5.35 -11.42 3.12
C GLY A 126 4.30 -11.63 2.05
N ILE A 127 3.26 -10.82 2.02
CA ILE A 127 2.15 -10.97 1.08
C ILE A 127 2.62 -10.62 -0.34
N GLY A 128 2.35 -11.53 -1.29
CA GLY A 128 2.81 -11.38 -2.67
C GLY A 128 4.18 -11.98 -2.92
N GLY A 129 4.77 -12.64 -1.92
CA GLY A 129 6.09 -13.27 -1.98
C GLY A 129 7.18 -12.37 -1.44
N GLU A 130 8.28 -12.98 -1.03
CA GLU A 130 9.44 -12.25 -0.47
C GLU A 130 10.39 -11.78 -1.56
N ASP A 131 10.35 -12.39 -2.73
CA ASP A 131 11.19 -12.01 -3.87
C ASP A 131 10.61 -10.79 -4.57
N LYS A 132 11.43 -9.76 -4.71
CA LYS A 132 11.03 -8.51 -5.33
C LYS A 132 10.94 -8.67 -6.83
N MET A 133 9.73 -8.72 -7.37
CA MET A 133 9.49 -8.87 -8.81
C MET A 133 9.74 -7.58 -9.57
N ASN A 134 9.50 -6.44 -8.93
CA ASN A 134 9.70 -5.12 -9.53
C ASN A 134 9.68 -4.06 -8.42
N SER A 135 9.98 -2.83 -8.78
CA SER A 135 9.83 -1.71 -7.85
C SER A 135 9.57 -0.43 -8.63
N SER A 136 8.79 0.45 -8.04
CA SER A 136 8.53 1.78 -8.61
C SER A 136 9.84 2.54 -8.81
N SER A 137 10.77 2.42 -7.86
CA SER A 137 12.08 3.08 -7.96
C SER A 137 12.91 2.53 -9.12
N TRP A 138 12.89 1.23 -9.36
CA TRP A 138 13.59 0.62 -10.50
C TRP A 138 13.02 1.13 -11.83
N ILE A 139 11.69 1.21 -11.93
CA ILE A 139 11.01 1.68 -13.14
C ILE A 139 11.40 3.13 -13.43
N LEU A 140 11.29 4.00 -12.44
CA LEU A 140 11.59 5.42 -12.59
C LEU A 140 13.07 5.67 -12.86
N HIS A 141 13.95 4.96 -12.15
CA HIS A 141 15.38 5.08 -12.36
C HIS A 141 15.78 4.62 -13.78
N GLY A 142 15.23 3.48 -14.23
CA GLY A 142 15.49 2.99 -15.58
C GLY A 142 15.03 3.96 -16.65
N TYR A 143 13.85 4.57 -16.47
CA TYR A 143 13.35 5.60 -17.37
C TYR A 143 14.29 6.82 -17.39
N PHE A 144 14.70 7.28 -16.22
CA PHE A 144 15.60 8.43 -16.11
C PHE A 144 16.92 8.17 -16.82
N GLU A 145 17.50 6.99 -16.65
CA GLU A 145 18.76 6.63 -17.33
C GLU A 145 18.60 6.60 -18.86
N ARG A 146 17.47 6.10 -19.35
CA ARG A 146 17.19 6.12 -20.79
C ARG A 146 17.01 7.54 -21.31
N GLN A 147 16.36 8.42 -20.54
CA GLN A 147 16.21 9.83 -20.90
C GLN A 147 17.56 10.55 -20.97
N LYS A 148 18.43 10.28 -20.02
CA LYS A 148 19.79 10.85 -20.04
C LYS A 148 20.52 10.50 -21.33
N LYS A 149 20.43 9.25 -21.77
CA LYS A 149 21.05 8.80 -23.03
C LYS A 149 20.48 9.56 -24.24
N LEU A 150 19.16 9.71 -24.29
CA LEU A 150 18.50 10.44 -25.37
C LEU A 150 18.93 11.92 -25.43
N LEU A 151 19.17 12.52 -24.26
CA LEU A 151 19.56 13.93 -24.15
C LEU A 151 21.08 14.14 -24.23
N GLY A 152 21.87 13.06 -24.22
CA GLY A 152 23.34 13.15 -24.29
C GLY A 152 23.99 13.66 -23.00
N ILE A 153 23.36 13.42 -21.86
CA ILE A 153 23.86 13.89 -20.56
C ILE A 153 24.20 12.75 -19.60
#